data_09806f22fbe3854af2856a5aa12f429f
#
_entry.id   09806f22fbe3854af2856a5aa12f429f
#
_cell.length_a   1.000
_cell.length_b   1.000
_cell.length_c   1.000
_cell.angle_alpha   90.00
_cell.angle_beta   90.00
_cell.angle_gamma   90.00
#
_symmetry.space_group_name_H-M   'P 1'
#
loop_
_entity.id
_entity.type
_entity.pdbx_description
1 polymer ?
#
loop_
_entity_poly.entity_id
_entity_poly.type
_entity_poly.pdbx_seq_one_letter_code
_entity_poly.pdbx_strand_id
1 'polypeptide(L)'
;VLVLGFESADHPTRPWMERAVDIVRAHGGTLPEPVRYTDSDAHTDGAGAADTWRSSFLRMPYQRDALAAQSMITETFETACTWDAFEELKDAVTTAANEAIRAVGATGVLTCRFTHVYPDGPAPYFGVYAAGRWGSTLAQWDDIKAAVSEALSAAGGTITHHHAVGRDHRPWYDRQRPEPFALALRATKSALDPAGILNPGVLI
;
A
#
# COMPACT_ATOMS: atom_id res chain seq x y z
N VAL A 1 -0.52 -16.60 -2.30
CA VAL A 1 -0.75 -17.05 -0.91
C VAL A 1 -1.80 -16.14 -0.30
N LEU A 2 -2.80 -16.73 0.38
CA LEU A 2 -3.82 -16.01 1.13
C LEU A 2 -3.62 -16.31 2.63
N VAL A 3 -3.55 -15.27 3.45
CA VAL A 3 -3.66 -15.35 4.91
C VAL A 3 -4.97 -14.67 5.27
N LEU A 4 -5.89 -15.40 5.90
CA LEU A 4 -7.20 -14.93 6.24
C LEU A 4 -7.46 -15.12 7.74
N GLY A 5 -7.99 -14.07 8.38
CA GLY A 5 -8.39 -14.11 9.77
C GLY A 5 -9.73 -13.41 9.97
N PHE A 6 -10.49 -13.89 10.95
CA PHE A 6 -11.69 -13.25 11.45
C PHE A 6 -11.57 -13.07 12.96
N GLU A 7 -11.88 -11.89 13.43
CA GLU A 7 -11.89 -11.56 14.86
C GLU A 7 -13.24 -10.95 15.22
N SER A 8 -13.75 -11.28 16.38
CA SER A 8 -14.98 -10.70 16.93
C SER A 8 -14.97 -10.80 18.47
N ALA A 9 -15.47 -9.76 19.12
CA ALA A 9 -15.64 -9.71 20.56
C ALA A 9 -17.05 -10.14 21.02
N ASP A 10 -18.02 -10.26 20.11
CA ASP A 10 -19.43 -10.40 20.44
C ASP A 10 -20.15 -11.58 19.76
N HIS A 11 -19.49 -12.27 18.80
CA HIS A 11 -20.07 -13.41 18.13
C HIS A 11 -19.02 -14.44 17.64
N PRO A 12 -19.43 -15.72 17.44
CA PRO A 12 -18.52 -16.75 16.93
C PRO A 12 -18.09 -16.48 15.50
N THR A 13 -16.79 -16.55 15.22
CA THR A 13 -16.22 -16.36 13.88
C THR A 13 -16.11 -17.66 13.06
N ARG A 14 -16.31 -18.82 13.70
CA ARG A 14 -16.22 -20.14 13.06
C ARG A 14 -17.06 -20.28 11.79
N PRO A 15 -18.34 -19.89 11.75
CA PRO A 15 -19.16 -20.04 10.54
C PRO A 15 -18.63 -19.21 9.36
N TRP A 16 -18.04 -18.07 9.62
CA TRP A 16 -17.42 -17.23 8.58
C TRP A 16 -16.16 -17.86 8.02
N MET A 17 -15.33 -18.39 8.89
CA MET A 17 -14.12 -19.08 8.47
C MET A 17 -14.43 -20.34 7.67
N GLU A 18 -15.40 -21.15 8.09
CA GLU A 18 -15.85 -22.35 7.35
C GLU A 18 -16.34 -21.97 5.96
N ARG A 19 -17.18 -20.94 5.84
CA ARG A 19 -17.63 -20.42 4.55
C ARG A 19 -16.48 -19.94 3.66
N ALA A 20 -15.52 -19.22 4.23
CA ALA A 20 -14.34 -18.76 3.50
C ALA A 20 -13.49 -19.92 2.99
N VAL A 21 -13.31 -20.97 3.80
CA VAL A 21 -12.62 -22.20 3.39
C VAL A 21 -13.32 -22.89 2.25
N ASP A 22 -14.64 -22.96 2.29
CA ASP A 22 -15.44 -23.57 1.21
C ASP A 22 -15.31 -22.79 -0.10
N ILE A 23 -15.32 -21.45 -0.04
CA ILE A 23 -15.08 -20.58 -1.20
C ILE A 23 -13.67 -20.82 -1.77
N VAL A 24 -12.64 -20.83 -0.92
CA VAL A 24 -11.25 -21.06 -1.34
C VAL A 24 -11.14 -22.42 -2.07
N ARG A 25 -11.72 -23.47 -1.51
CA ARG A 25 -11.71 -24.82 -2.12
C ARG A 25 -12.49 -24.87 -3.44
N ALA A 26 -13.65 -24.20 -3.52
CA ALA A 26 -14.43 -24.11 -4.75
C ALA A 26 -13.68 -23.44 -5.90
N HIS A 27 -12.73 -22.57 -5.57
CA HIS A 27 -11.82 -21.90 -6.53
C HIS A 27 -10.46 -22.57 -6.68
N GLY A 28 -10.31 -23.84 -6.27
CA GLY A 28 -9.09 -24.63 -6.45
C GLY A 28 -7.97 -24.32 -5.44
N GLY A 29 -8.27 -23.54 -4.41
CA GLY A 29 -7.32 -23.26 -3.34
C GLY A 29 -7.13 -24.46 -2.41
N THR A 30 -5.95 -24.55 -1.80
CA THR A 30 -5.57 -25.59 -0.83
C THR A 30 -5.19 -24.99 0.50
N LEU A 31 -5.44 -25.69 1.59
CA LEU A 31 -5.02 -25.34 2.93
C LEU A 31 -3.83 -26.22 3.31
N PRO A 32 -2.62 -25.69 3.41
CA PRO A 32 -1.45 -26.45 3.82
C PRO A 32 -1.49 -26.83 5.32
N GLU A 33 -2.23 -26.04 6.13
CA GLU A 33 -2.39 -26.24 7.56
C GLU A 33 -3.87 -26.18 7.94
N PRO A 34 -4.30 -26.87 9.01
CA PRO A 34 -5.65 -26.73 9.57
C PRO A 34 -5.95 -25.30 10.01
N VAL A 35 -7.22 -24.92 9.94
CA VAL A 35 -7.68 -23.65 10.51
C VAL A 35 -7.48 -23.66 12.03
N ARG A 36 -6.92 -22.58 12.55
CA ARG A 36 -6.74 -22.39 14.00
C ARG A 36 -7.87 -21.52 14.55
N TYR A 37 -8.38 -21.88 15.69
CA TYR A 37 -9.34 -21.09 16.46
C TYR A 37 -8.76 -20.84 17.85
N THR A 38 -8.83 -19.60 18.32
CA THR A 38 -8.39 -19.20 19.67
C THR A 38 -9.51 -18.46 20.35
N ASP A 39 -9.76 -18.79 21.62
CA ASP A 39 -10.82 -18.18 22.44
C ASP A 39 -10.27 -17.03 23.30
N SER A 40 -9.04 -16.61 23.09
CA SER A 40 -8.40 -15.55 23.86
C SER A 40 -7.40 -14.76 23.03
N ASP A 41 -7.11 -13.54 23.49
CA ASP A 41 -6.01 -12.70 22.95
C ASP A 41 -4.60 -13.30 23.22
N ALA A 42 -4.53 -14.50 23.78
CA ALA A 42 -3.28 -15.21 23.99
C ALA A 42 -2.64 -15.48 22.62
N HIS A 43 -1.63 -14.70 22.31
CA HIS A 43 -0.75 -14.97 21.19
C HIS A 43 -0.06 -16.32 21.43
N THR A 44 -0.54 -17.34 20.78
CA THR A 44 0.25 -18.56 20.66
C THR A 44 1.41 -18.22 19.75
N ASP A 45 2.62 -18.15 20.28
CA ASP A 45 3.84 -18.09 19.52
C ASP A 45 3.94 -19.36 18.66
N GLY A 46 3.28 -19.30 17.50
CA GLY A 46 3.25 -20.41 16.54
C GLY A 46 4.16 -20.10 15.36
N ALA A 47 4.86 -21.11 14.87
CA ALA A 47 5.74 -21.01 13.70
C ALA A 47 4.95 -20.98 12.36
N GLY A 48 3.69 -20.59 12.36
CA GLY A 48 2.83 -20.57 11.18
C GLY A 48 3.05 -19.38 10.25
N ALA A 49 2.52 -19.48 9.02
CA ALA A 49 2.61 -18.42 8.02
C ALA A 49 2.03 -17.07 8.50
N ALA A 50 0.95 -17.09 9.30
CA ALA A 50 0.34 -15.89 9.87
C ALA A 50 1.26 -15.20 10.89
N ASP A 51 1.91 -15.97 11.76
CA ASP A 51 2.83 -15.43 12.76
C ASP A 51 4.10 -14.88 12.11
N THR A 52 4.61 -15.56 11.09
CA THR A 52 5.72 -15.08 10.28
C THR A 52 5.37 -13.77 9.58
N TRP A 53 4.19 -13.68 8.99
CA TRP A 53 3.71 -12.47 8.35
C TRP A 53 3.58 -11.31 9.34
N ARG A 54 2.95 -11.54 10.51
CA ARG A 54 2.81 -10.54 11.58
C ARG A 54 4.16 -10.03 12.06
N SER A 55 5.09 -10.93 12.35
CA SER A 55 6.45 -10.57 12.77
C SER A 55 7.18 -9.77 11.69
N SER A 56 7.04 -10.14 10.42
CA SER A 56 7.64 -9.44 9.30
C SER A 56 7.04 -8.04 9.14
N PHE A 57 5.72 -7.90 9.29
CA PHE A 57 5.03 -6.62 9.21
C PHE A 57 5.52 -5.63 10.28
N LEU A 58 5.66 -6.07 11.52
CA LEU A 58 6.16 -5.24 12.62
C LEU A 58 7.62 -4.80 12.45
N ARG A 59 8.43 -5.59 11.71
CA ARG A 59 9.86 -5.32 11.46
C ARG A 59 10.14 -4.63 10.13
N MET A 60 9.13 -4.46 9.28
CA MET A 60 9.28 -3.91 7.93
C MET A 60 9.99 -2.53 7.88
N PRO A 61 9.75 -1.57 8.80
CA PRO A 61 10.47 -0.31 8.81
C PRO A 61 12.00 -0.48 8.91
N TYR A 62 12.46 -1.41 9.74
CA TYR A 62 13.90 -1.69 9.90
C TYR A 62 14.50 -2.38 8.67
N GLN A 63 13.71 -3.16 7.95
CA GLN A 63 14.15 -3.78 6.69
C GLN A 63 14.42 -2.72 5.62
N ARG A 64 13.58 -1.68 5.53
CA ARG A 64 13.77 -0.57 4.59
C ARG A 64 15.12 0.12 4.81
N ASP A 65 15.46 0.42 6.06
CA ASP A 65 16.73 1.05 6.41
C ASP A 65 17.93 0.17 6.01
N ALA A 66 17.85 -1.13 6.29
CA ALA A 66 18.91 -2.06 5.93
C ALA A 66 19.10 -2.19 4.41
N LEU A 67 18.01 -2.18 3.64
CA LEU A 67 18.06 -2.22 2.17
C LEU A 67 18.58 -0.90 1.59
N ALA A 68 18.15 0.25 2.13
CA ALA A 68 18.65 1.56 1.71
C ALA A 68 20.14 1.72 1.95
N ALA A 69 20.67 1.17 3.06
CA ALA A 69 22.10 1.14 3.35
C ALA A 69 22.91 0.32 2.33
N GLN A 70 22.27 -0.48 1.48
CA GLN A 70 22.89 -1.23 0.38
C GLN A 70 22.53 -0.65 -0.99
N SER A 71 22.06 0.59 -1.05
CA SER A 71 21.61 1.25 -2.27
C SER A 71 20.42 0.57 -2.95
N MET A 72 19.63 -0.20 -2.21
CA MET A 72 18.36 -0.72 -2.72
C MET A 72 17.29 0.36 -2.68
N ILE A 73 16.58 0.51 -3.79
CA ILE A 73 15.38 1.33 -3.88
C ILE A 73 14.21 0.49 -3.39
N THR A 74 13.54 0.94 -2.35
CA THR A 74 12.29 0.36 -1.86
C THR A 74 11.24 1.45 -1.79
N GLU A 75 10.14 1.27 -2.51
CA GLU A 75 9.04 2.22 -2.52
C GLU A 75 7.71 1.50 -2.54
N THR A 76 6.70 2.15 -2.01
CA THR A 76 5.35 1.62 -1.96
C THR A 76 4.34 2.63 -2.45
N PHE A 77 3.33 2.13 -3.15
CA PHE A 77 2.20 2.90 -3.65
C PHE A 77 0.93 2.19 -3.21
N GLU A 78 0.13 2.81 -2.40
CA GLU A 78 -1.19 2.31 -2.04
C GLU A 78 -2.25 3.24 -2.62
N THR A 79 -3.20 2.67 -3.33
CA THR A 79 -4.28 3.38 -4.00
C THR A 79 -5.62 2.71 -3.69
N ALA A 80 -6.70 3.28 -4.16
CA ALA A 80 -8.02 2.66 -4.18
C ALA A 80 -8.68 2.94 -5.53
N CYS A 81 -9.44 1.97 -6.01
CA CYS A 81 -10.25 2.08 -7.22
C CYS A 81 -11.49 1.20 -7.10
N THR A 82 -12.42 1.29 -8.05
CA THR A 82 -13.53 0.37 -8.16
C THR A 82 -13.10 -0.95 -8.79
N TRP A 83 -13.89 -2.04 -8.57
CA TRP A 83 -13.54 -3.36 -9.11
C TRP A 83 -13.43 -3.40 -10.63
N ASP A 84 -14.27 -2.65 -11.33
CA ASP A 84 -14.26 -2.56 -12.79
C ASP A 84 -13.04 -1.82 -13.35
N ALA A 85 -12.43 -0.91 -12.57
CA ALA A 85 -11.23 -0.18 -12.97
C ALA A 85 -9.92 -0.88 -12.56
N PHE A 86 -9.97 -1.93 -11.72
CA PHE A 86 -8.76 -2.49 -11.10
C PHE A 86 -7.76 -3.07 -12.10
N GLU A 87 -8.20 -3.86 -13.09
CA GLU A 87 -7.27 -4.51 -14.02
C GLU A 87 -6.54 -3.48 -14.89
N GLU A 88 -7.24 -2.47 -15.41
CA GLU A 88 -6.64 -1.40 -16.19
C GLU A 88 -5.65 -0.59 -15.36
N LEU A 89 -6.02 -0.22 -14.14
CA LEU A 89 -5.13 0.48 -13.21
C LEU A 89 -3.88 -0.35 -12.90
N LYS A 90 -4.04 -1.62 -12.58
CA LYS A 90 -2.92 -2.53 -12.27
C LYS A 90 -1.95 -2.63 -13.44
N ASP A 91 -2.47 -2.77 -14.66
CA ASP A 91 -1.64 -2.89 -15.86
C ASP A 91 -0.91 -1.58 -16.18
N ALA A 92 -1.56 -0.43 -16.03
CA ALA A 92 -0.95 0.88 -16.19
C ALA A 92 0.20 1.09 -15.19
N VAL A 93 -0.04 0.82 -13.91
CA VAL A 93 0.98 0.93 -12.85
C VAL A 93 2.13 -0.04 -13.06
N THR A 94 1.83 -1.28 -13.45
CA THR A 94 2.86 -2.30 -13.72
C THR A 94 3.76 -1.89 -14.88
N THR A 95 3.17 -1.39 -15.95
CA THR A 95 3.91 -0.89 -17.12
C THR A 95 4.80 0.28 -16.74
N ALA A 96 4.22 1.32 -16.12
CA ALA A 96 4.97 2.52 -15.72
C ALA A 96 6.12 2.21 -14.76
N ALA A 97 5.89 1.35 -13.76
CA ALA A 97 6.94 0.96 -12.82
C ALA A 97 8.09 0.21 -13.51
N ASN A 98 7.78 -0.76 -14.36
CA ASN A 98 8.81 -1.51 -15.09
C ASN A 98 9.60 -0.64 -16.08
N GLU A 99 8.94 0.30 -16.73
CA GLU A 99 9.59 1.26 -17.63
C GLU A 99 10.47 2.24 -16.85
N ALA A 100 9.98 2.80 -15.74
CA ALA A 100 10.74 3.71 -14.90
C ALA A 100 11.99 3.04 -14.30
N ILE A 101 11.85 1.81 -13.77
CA ILE A 101 12.99 1.04 -13.24
C ILE A 101 14.06 0.86 -14.32
N ARG A 102 13.67 0.51 -15.54
CA ARG A 102 14.62 0.36 -16.66
C ARG A 102 15.23 1.70 -17.09
N ALA A 103 14.43 2.76 -17.16
CA ALA A 103 14.87 4.09 -17.59
C ALA A 103 15.95 4.67 -16.67
N VAL A 104 15.86 4.43 -15.37
CA VAL A 104 16.89 4.84 -14.40
C VAL A 104 18.12 3.90 -14.36
N GLY A 105 18.16 2.90 -15.25
CA GLY A 105 19.26 1.92 -15.32
C GLY A 105 19.30 0.96 -14.14
N ALA A 106 18.15 0.74 -13.47
CA ALA A 106 18.03 -0.22 -12.39
C ALA A 106 17.46 -1.57 -12.88
N THR A 107 17.62 -2.59 -12.06
CA THR A 107 16.93 -3.88 -12.20
C THR A 107 16.11 -4.11 -10.94
N GLY A 108 14.85 -4.49 -11.10
CA GLY A 108 13.96 -4.62 -9.95
C GLY A 108 12.69 -5.39 -10.27
N VAL A 109 11.84 -5.47 -9.27
CA VAL A 109 10.53 -6.13 -9.35
C VAL A 109 9.45 -5.21 -8.77
N LEU A 110 8.26 -5.33 -9.33
CA LEU A 110 7.03 -4.79 -8.77
C LEU A 110 6.21 -5.92 -8.19
N THR A 111 5.71 -5.74 -7.00
CA THR A 111 4.71 -6.61 -6.37
C THR A 111 3.38 -5.88 -6.25
N CYS A 112 2.27 -6.62 -6.26
CA CYS A 112 0.94 -6.08 -5.98
C CYS A 112 0.22 -7.02 -5.02
N ARG A 113 -0.43 -6.45 -4.01
CA ARG A 113 -1.33 -7.16 -3.09
C ARG A 113 -2.52 -6.27 -2.75
N PHE A 114 -3.59 -6.85 -2.27
CA PHE A 114 -4.66 -6.07 -1.65
C PHE A 114 -4.38 -5.93 -0.15
N THR A 115 -4.37 -4.70 0.34
CA THR A 115 -4.36 -4.40 1.78
C THR A 115 -5.78 -4.37 2.32
N HIS A 116 -6.71 -3.87 1.51
CA HIS A 116 -8.13 -3.81 1.84
C HIS A 116 -8.98 -4.28 0.66
N VAL A 117 -10.09 -4.89 1.00
CA VAL A 117 -11.09 -5.39 0.05
C VAL A 117 -12.44 -4.86 0.50
N TYR A 118 -12.94 -3.85 -0.20
CA TYR A 118 -14.24 -3.25 0.06
C TYR A 118 -15.30 -3.80 -0.90
N PRO A 119 -16.60 -3.66 -0.59
CA PRO A 119 -17.66 -4.12 -1.49
C PRO A 119 -17.58 -3.51 -2.89
N ASP A 120 -17.18 -2.24 -2.98
CA ASP A 120 -17.13 -1.45 -4.21
C ASP A 120 -15.75 -1.43 -4.90
N GLY A 121 -14.69 -1.87 -4.22
CA GLY A 121 -13.37 -1.89 -4.83
C GLY A 121 -12.23 -2.32 -3.90
N PRO A 122 -11.06 -2.63 -4.45
CA PRO A 122 -9.88 -2.96 -3.68
C PRO A 122 -9.05 -1.74 -3.33
N ALA A 123 -8.18 -1.88 -2.32
CA ALA A 123 -7.02 -1.03 -2.13
C ALA A 123 -5.75 -1.82 -2.53
N PRO A 124 -5.33 -1.69 -3.80
CA PRO A 124 -4.09 -2.32 -4.25
C PRO A 124 -2.87 -1.62 -3.65
N TYR A 125 -1.95 -2.43 -3.16
CA TYR A 125 -0.69 -2.02 -2.59
C TYR A 125 0.45 -2.54 -3.46
N PHE A 126 1.10 -1.64 -4.15
CA PHE A 126 2.25 -1.95 -4.99
C PHE A 126 3.54 -1.73 -4.21
N GLY A 127 4.50 -2.64 -4.37
CA GLY A 127 5.83 -2.53 -3.80
C GLY A 127 6.90 -2.63 -4.87
N VAL A 128 7.76 -1.63 -4.96
CA VAL A 128 8.94 -1.62 -5.83
C VAL A 128 10.16 -2.01 -5.00
N TYR A 129 10.93 -2.95 -5.52
CA TYR A 129 12.24 -3.34 -5.00
C TYR A 129 13.22 -3.34 -6.16
N ALA A 130 14.19 -2.44 -6.17
CA ALA A 130 15.14 -2.31 -7.28
C ALA A 130 16.57 -2.09 -6.77
N ALA A 131 17.54 -2.64 -7.51
CA ALA A 131 18.94 -2.39 -7.26
C ALA A 131 19.30 -0.98 -7.77
N GLY A 132 19.50 -0.05 -6.86
CA GLY A 132 19.93 1.31 -7.18
C GLY A 132 21.44 1.42 -7.35
N ARG A 133 21.89 2.62 -7.68
CA ARG A 133 23.29 2.95 -7.85
C ARG A 133 23.76 3.90 -6.76
N TRP A 134 24.85 3.56 -6.11
CA TRP A 134 25.48 4.42 -5.09
C TRP A 134 25.64 5.86 -5.57
N GLY A 135 25.22 6.81 -4.75
CA GLY A 135 25.28 8.23 -5.06
C GLY A 135 24.13 8.75 -5.95
N SER A 136 23.31 7.88 -6.51
CA SER A 136 22.17 8.25 -7.37
C SER A 136 20.83 7.67 -6.91
N THR A 137 20.81 6.91 -5.82
CA THR A 137 19.63 6.17 -5.35
C THR A 137 18.42 7.08 -5.13
N LEU A 138 18.61 8.27 -4.57
CA LEU A 138 17.52 9.21 -4.34
C LEU A 138 16.93 9.74 -5.64
N ALA A 139 17.77 10.16 -6.60
CA ALA A 139 17.30 10.62 -7.90
C ALA A 139 16.56 9.51 -8.68
N GLN A 140 17.08 8.28 -8.63
CA GLN A 140 16.40 7.11 -9.23
C GLN A 140 15.05 6.83 -8.56
N TRP A 141 14.98 7.00 -7.23
CA TRP A 141 13.74 6.86 -6.48
C TRP A 141 12.73 7.95 -6.87
N ASP A 142 13.16 9.22 -6.97
CA ASP A 142 12.32 10.35 -7.38
C ASP A 142 11.70 10.10 -8.76
N ASP A 143 12.49 9.65 -9.74
CA ASP A 143 12.02 9.37 -11.09
C ASP A 143 10.99 8.22 -11.12
N ILE A 144 11.24 7.13 -10.39
CA ILE A 144 10.30 6.01 -10.27
C ILE A 144 9.02 6.47 -9.58
N LYS A 145 9.14 7.22 -8.47
CA LYS A 145 8.01 7.75 -7.71
C LYS A 145 7.11 8.62 -8.58
N ALA A 146 7.71 9.53 -9.33
CA ALA A 146 6.97 10.44 -10.21
C ALA A 146 6.23 9.66 -11.33
N ALA A 147 6.91 8.75 -12.02
CA ALA A 147 6.32 7.98 -13.11
C ALA A 147 5.14 7.11 -12.67
N VAL A 148 5.27 6.41 -11.54
CA VAL A 148 4.21 5.55 -11.01
C VAL A 148 3.05 6.38 -10.46
N SER A 149 3.32 7.47 -9.76
CA SER A 149 2.28 8.38 -9.25
C SER A 149 1.47 9.01 -10.39
N GLU A 150 2.12 9.35 -11.50
CA GLU A 150 1.43 9.85 -12.70
C GLU A 150 0.52 8.79 -13.31
N ALA A 151 1.00 7.55 -13.45
CA ALA A 151 0.20 6.45 -13.99
C ALA A 151 -1.01 6.13 -13.09
N LEU A 152 -0.83 6.11 -11.76
CA LEU A 152 -1.93 5.95 -10.79
C LEU A 152 -3.00 7.03 -10.98
N SER A 153 -2.58 8.30 -11.05
CA SER A 153 -3.49 9.43 -11.20
C SER A 153 -4.21 9.41 -12.55
N ALA A 154 -3.50 9.09 -13.62
CA ALA A 154 -4.07 9.00 -14.97
C ALA A 154 -5.06 7.85 -15.12
N ALA A 155 -4.83 6.73 -14.45
CA ALA A 155 -5.75 5.58 -14.41
C ALA A 155 -6.94 5.75 -13.44
N GLY A 156 -7.11 6.94 -12.85
CA GLY A 156 -8.25 7.24 -11.96
C GLY A 156 -8.13 6.68 -10.55
N GLY A 157 -6.99 6.13 -10.16
CA GLY A 157 -6.73 5.71 -8.79
C GLY A 157 -6.52 6.89 -7.85
N THR A 158 -6.81 6.73 -6.57
CA THR A 158 -6.43 7.72 -5.55
C THR A 158 -4.91 7.76 -5.43
N ILE A 159 -4.32 8.96 -5.30
CA ILE A 159 -2.85 9.06 -5.19
C ILE A 159 -2.30 8.36 -3.95
N THR A 160 -3.09 8.25 -2.91
CA THR A 160 -2.71 7.57 -1.67
C THR A 160 -3.94 7.04 -0.95
N HIS A 161 -3.79 5.89 -0.29
CA HIS A 161 -4.77 5.27 0.59
C HIS A 161 -4.05 4.80 1.85
N HIS A 162 -4.49 5.17 3.04
CA HIS A 162 -3.86 4.97 4.35
C HIS A 162 -2.45 5.56 4.53
N HIS A 163 -1.75 5.88 3.45
CA HIS A 163 -0.49 6.60 3.52
C HIS A 163 -0.76 8.10 3.57
N ALA A 164 0.06 8.87 4.27
CA ALA A 164 -0.08 10.31 4.29
C ALA A 164 0.13 10.91 2.90
N VAL A 165 -0.50 12.07 2.63
CA VAL A 165 -0.20 12.82 1.41
C VAL A 165 1.27 13.24 1.40
N GLY A 166 1.72 13.92 2.45
CA GLY A 166 3.11 14.38 2.54
C GLY A 166 3.50 15.29 1.38
N ARG A 167 4.80 15.56 1.26
CA ARG A 167 5.34 16.28 0.10
C ARG A 167 5.37 15.42 -1.15
N ASP A 168 5.59 14.12 -0.98
CA ASP A 168 5.80 13.17 -2.07
C ASP A 168 4.54 12.95 -2.93
N HIS A 169 3.35 13.02 -2.33
CA HIS A 169 2.08 12.84 -3.04
C HIS A 169 1.38 14.16 -3.39
N ARG A 170 1.83 15.27 -2.83
CA ARG A 170 1.16 16.55 -2.94
C ARG A 170 0.87 17.01 -4.38
N PRO A 171 1.78 16.90 -5.36
CA PRO A 171 1.50 17.36 -6.72
C PRO A 171 0.27 16.71 -7.35
N TRP A 172 0.05 15.43 -7.09
CA TRP A 172 -1.11 14.68 -7.58
C TRP A 172 -2.35 14.91 -6.72
N TYR A 173 -2.18 14.98 -5.39
CA TYR A 173 -3.26 15.33 -4.47
C TYR A 173 -3.87 16.70 -4.78
N ASP A 174 -3.06 17.70 -5.08
CA ASP A 174 -3.50 19.04 -5.45
C ASP A 174 -4.36 19.03 -6.74
N ARG A 175 -4.12 18.09 -7.65
CA ARG A 175 -4.94 17.88 -8.86
C ARG A 175 -6.23 17.09 -8.60
N GLN A 176 -6.22 16.15 -7.66
CA GLN A 176 -7.35 15.28 -7.37
C GLN A 176 -8.38 15.90 -6.43
N ARG A 177 -7.97 16.73 -5.49
CA ARG A 177 -8.89 17.28 -4.48
C ARG A 177 -9.82 18.33 -5.09
N PRO A 178 -11.15 18.30 -4.75
CA PRO A 178 -12.08 19.32 -5.17
C PRO A 178 -11.72 20.71 -4.62
N GLU A 179 -11.88 21.76 -5.43
CA GLU A 179 -11.54 23.13 -5.03
C GLU A 179 -12.31 23.61 -3.76
N PRO A 180 -13.62 23.33 -3.57
CA PRO A 180 -14.30 23.71 -2.33
C PRO A 180 -13.68 23.10 -1.08
N PHE A 181 -13.20 21.83 -1.17
CA PHE A 181 -12.49 21.18 -0.07
C PHE A 181 -11.14 21.86 0.19
N ALA A 182 -10.40 22.19 -0.87
CA ALA A 182 -9.12 22.90 -0.76
C ALA A 182 -9.28 24.28 -0.09
N LEU A 183 -10.33 25.01 -0.41
CA LEU A 183 -10.65 26.31 0.21
C LEU A 183 -10.96 26.15 1.71
N ALA A 184 -11.81 25.20 2.07
CA ALA A 184 -12.15 24.93 3.47
C ALA A 184 -10.89 24.54 4.28
N LEU A 185 -10.05 23.68 3.74
CA LEU A 185 -8.82 23.25 4.39
C LEU A 185 -7.84 24.43 4.60
N ARG A 186 -7.64 25.26 3.58
CA ARG A 186 -6.81 26.49 3.68
C ARG A 186 -7.36 27.47 4.71
N ALA A 187 -8.67 27.70 4.72
CA ALA A 187 -9.31 28.59 5.69
C ALA A 187 -9.12 28.09 7.12
N THR A 188 -9.31 26.80 7.35
CA THR A 188 -9.08 26.15 8.65
C THR A 188 -7.62 26.29 9.07
N LYS A 189 -6.69 26.01 8.18
CA LYS A 189 -5.25 26.16 8.44
C LYS A 189 -4.89 27.58 8.83
N SER A 190 -5.37 28.58 8.09
CA SER A 190 -5.10 30.00 8.36
C SER A 190 -5.68 30.46 9.70
N ALA A 191 -6.84 29.93 10.11
CA ALA A 191 -7.46 30.26 11.39
C ALA A 191 -6.72 29.65 12.59
N LEU A 192 -6.24 28.39 12.45
CA LEU A 192 -5.61 27.65 13.55
C LEU A 192 -4.10 27.83 13.62
N ASP A 193 -3.47 28.16 12.52
CA ASP A 193 -2.02 28.36 12.40
C ASP A 193 -1.71 29.63 11.58
N PRO A 194 -2.06 30.82 12.10
CA PRO A 194 -1.85 32.07 11.39
C PRO A 194 -0.38 32.39 11.11
N ALA A 195 0.53 31.84 11.89
CA ALA A 195 1.96 31.98 11.70
C ALA A 195 2.57 30.99 10.68
N GLY A 196 1.79 29.98 10.22
CA GLY A 196 2.22 29.01 9.23
C GLY A 196 3.37 28.09 9.66
N ILE A 197 3.49 27.82 10.97
CA ILE A 197 4.63 27.05 11.53
C ILE A 197 4.36 25.55 11.65
N LEU A 198 3.10 25.11 11.55
CA LEU A 198 2.72 23.70 11.67
C LEU A 198 2.79 23.00 10.29
N ASN A 199 3.73 22.09 10.13
CA ASN A 199 3.93 21.30 8.90
C ASN A 199 3.91 22.16 7.61
N PRO A 200 4.73 23.19 7.48
CA PRO A 200 4.69 24.10 6.34
C PRO A 200 4.99 23.36 5.03
N GLY A 201 4.10 23.54 4.04
CA GLY A 201 4.27 22.96 2.70
C GLY A 201 4.07 21.46 2.59
N VAL A 202 3.53 20.78 3.61
CA VAL A 202 3.30 19.32 3.56
C VAL A 202 1.98 18.99 2.90
N LEU A 203 0.90 19.63 3.29
CA LEU A 203 -0.45 19.35 2.77
C LEU A 203 -1.07 20.58 2.09
N ILE A 204 -0.83 21.76 2.64
CA ILE A 204 -1.35 23.07 2.19
C ILE A 204 -0.30 24.15 2.43
#